data_8190b99fc1333b817130682c20e0b936
#
_entry.id   8190b99fc1333b817130682c20e0b936
#
_cell.length_a   1.000
_cell.length_b   1.000
_cell.length_c   1.000
_cell.angle_alpha   90.00
_cell.angle_beta   90.00
_cell.angle_gamma   90.00
#
_symmetry.space_group_name_H-M   'P 1'
#
loop_
_entity.id
_entity.type
_entity.pdbx_description
1 polymer ?
#
loop_
_entity_poly.entity_id
_entity_poly.type
_entity_poly.pdbx_seq_one_letter_code
_entity_poly.pdbx_strand_id
1 'polypeptide(L)'
;PLEAVGYAAVLCLVLGGVLFLLGFWRFRSRHHQLRRLLDQAEGPVLPLPPAGDLLESDYQALLRAVAAHRTRLLAKERDKLEDMTDYYTLWAHQIKTPIAAAGLLLQEAPPPREALEAELLKISQYVDMVLGYLRLDSDSTDYVFQDTDLNALVRQAVRKFARLFILKHITLDFRETDRIVLTDGKWLTFVVEQLLSNALKYTPAGGTVRIYGDGETLVIADTGIGIREEDLPRIFEKGFTGLNGRRTRKTTGIG
;
A
#
# COMPACT_ATOMS: atom_id res chain seq x y z
N PRO A 1 76.79 -34.36 -21.77
CA PRO A 1 75.31 -34.52 -21.45
C PRO A 1 74.89 -33.81 -20.15
N LEU A 2 75.74 -33.78 -19.08
CA LEU A 2 75.39 -33.16 -17.80
C LEU A 2 75.22 -31.62 -17.86
N GLU A 3 76.05 -30.95 -18.69
CA GLU A 3 75.94 -29.48 -18.88
C GLU A 3 74.61 -29.05 -19.55
N ALA A 4 74.14 -29.81 -20.53
CA ALA A 4 72.91 -29.57 -21.22
C ALA A 4 71.69 -29.72 -20.26
N VAL A 5 71.73 -30.68 -19.35
CA VAL A 5 70.69 -30.86 -18.30
C VAL A 5 70.71 -29.73 -17.29
N GLY A 6 71.90 -29.23 -16.91
CA GLY A 6 72.05 -28.06 -16.05
C GLY A 6 71.52 -26.81 -16.68
N TYR A 7 71.78 -26.55 -17.95
CA TYR A 7 71.21 -25.41 -18.68
C TYR A 7 69.66 -25.46 -18.77
N ALA A 8 69.14 -26.65 -19.08
CA ALA A 8 67.67 -26.82 -19.15
C ALA A 8 66.99 -26.56 -17.79
N ALA A 9 67.58 -27.03 -16.69
CA ALA A 9 67.10 -26.83 -15.35
C ALA A 9 67.07 -25.33 -14.96
N VAL A 10 68.16 -24.61 -15.23
CA VAL A 10 68.27 -23.19 -14.98
C VAL A 10 67.23 -22.39 -15.81
N LEU A 11 67.04 -22.74 -17.08
CA LEU A 11 66.08 -22.13 -17.98
C LEU A 11 64.63 -22.35 -17.47
N CYS A 12 64.30 -23.56 -17.03
CA CYS A 12 63.00 -23.87 -16.43
C CYS A 12 62.72 -23.07 -15.12
N LEU A 13 63.75 -22.93 -14.26
CA LEU A 13 63.66 -22.15 -13.05
C LEU A 13 63.45 -20.64 -13.36
N VAL A 14 64.15 -20.09 -14.31
CA VAL A 14 64.00 -18.70 -14.74
C VAL A 14 62.62 -18.46 -15.36
N LEU A 15 62.18 -19.31 -16.29
CA LEU A 15 60.86 -19.23 -16.89
C LEU A 15 59.75 -19.39 -15.87
N GLY A 16 59.88 -20.39 -14.98
CA GLY A 16 58.93 -20.60 -13.88
C GLY A 16 58.85 -19.39 -12.92
N GLY A 17 60.03 -18.83 -12.59
CA GLY A 17 60.09 -17.61 -11.76
C GLY A 17 59.44 -16.39 -12.42
N VAL A 18 59.66 -16.18 -13.69
CA VAL A 18 59.00 -15.08 -14.44
C VAL A 18 57.50 -15.29 -14.52
N LEU A 19 57.05 -16.49 -14.84
CA LEU A 19 55.59 -16.78 -14.86
C LEU A 19 54.94 -16.62 -13.49
N PHE A 20 55.62 -17.04 -12.43
CA PHE A 20 55.17 -16.87 -11.06
C PHE A 20 55.06 -15.37 -10.68
N LEU A 21 56.11 -14.58 -10.99
CA LEU A 21 56.10 -13.15 -10.72
C LEU A 21 55.00 -12.42 -11.48
N LEU A 22 54.79 -12.75 -12.75
CA LEU A 22 53.67 -12.18 -13.54
C LEU A 22 52.32 -12.58 -12.99
N GLY A 23 52.13 -13.82 -12.57
CA GLY A 23 50.91 -14.30 -11.92
C GLY A 23 50.65 -13.59 -10.57
N PHE A 24 51.70 -13.46 -9.76
CA PHE A 24 51.63 -12.76 -8.46
C PHE A 24 51.27 -11.28 -8.63
N TRP A 25 51.86 -10.60 -9.61
CA TRP A 25 51.59 -9.21 -9.92
C TRP A 25 50.11 -8.98 -10.38
N ARG A 26 49.62 -9.89 -11.22
CA ARG A 26 48.20 -9.88 -11.64
C ARG A 26 47.25 -10.12 -10.46
N PHE A 27 47.56 -11.13 -9.62
CA PHE A 27 46.77 -11.39 -8.42
C PHE A 27 46.76 -10.21 -7.47
N ARG A 28 47.94 -9.61 -7.17
CA ARG A 28 48.06 -8.45 -6.28
C ARG A 28 47.30 -7.23 -6.81
N SER A 29 47.39 -6.96 -8.10
CA SER A 29 46.67 -5.85 -8.73
C SER A 29 45.16 -6.02 -8.63
N ARG A 30 44.63 -7.22 -8.91
CA ARG A 30 43.19 -7.53 -8.73
C ARG A 30 42.76 -7.44 -7.29
N HIS A 31 43.52 -7.94 -6.36
CA HIS A 31 43.23 -7.85 -4.94
C HIS A 31 43.11 -6.38 -4.47
N HIS A 32 44.01 -5.52 -4.91
CA HIS A 32 43.93 -4.09 -4.60
C HIS A 32 42.71 -3.41 -5.23
N GLN A 33 42.33 -3.77 -6.44
CA GLN A 33 41.11 -3.26 -7.07
C GLN A 33 39.88 -3.68 -6.30
N LEU A 34 39.77 -4.94 -5.93
CA LEU A 34 38.61 -5.42 -5.13
C LEU A 34 38.54 -4.78 -3.75
N ARG A 35 39.67 -4.55 -3.08
CA ARG A 35 39.70 -3.82 -1.79
C ARG A 35 39.19 -2.40 -1.93
N ARG A 36 39.60 -1.66 -2.96
CA ARG A 36 39.08 -0.31 -3.21
C ARG A 36 37.55 -0.29 -3.46
N LEU A 37 37.06 -1.32 -4.14
CA LEU A 37 35.61 -1.47 -4.37
C LEU A 37 34.86 -1.79 -3.07
N LEU A 38 35.46 -2.54 -2.15
CA LEU A 38 34.88 -2.78 -0.81
C LEU A 38 34.74 -1.48 0.00
N ASP A 39 35.74 -0.60 -0.06
CA ASP A 39 35.70 0.70 0.62
C ASP A 39 34.67 1.68 -0.01
N GLN A 40 34.27 1.43 -1.25
CA GLN A 40 33.27 2.22 -2.01
C GLN A 40 31.91 1.52 -2.11
N ALA A 41 31.68 0.44 -1.36
CA ALA A 41 30.52 -0.43 -1.49
C ALA A 41 29.18 0.18 -1.06
N GLU A 42 29.11 1.48 -0.79
CA GLU A 42 27.86 2.21 -0.47
C GLU A 42 27.01 2.55 -1.71
N GLY A 43 27.54 2.33 -2.94
CA GLY A 43 26.83 2.62 -4.19
C GLY A 43 25.99 1.46 -4.74
N PRO A 44 25.01 1.77 -5.60
CA PRO A 44 24.08 0.76 -6.14
C PRO A 44 24.71 -0.22 -7.15
N VAL A 45 25.80 0.12 -7.80
CA VAL A 45 26.48 -0.73 -8.80
C VAL A 45 28.00 -0.61 -8.65
N LEU A 46 28.63 -1.73 -8.27
CA LEU A 46 30.09 -1.84 -8.25
C LEU A 46 30.58 -2.23 -9.65
N PRO A 47 31.42 -1.41 -10.31
CA PRO A 47 32.08 -1.81 -11.55
C PRO A 47 33.11 -2.90 -11.27
N LEU A 48 32.68 -4.17 -11.34
CA LEU A 48 33.56 -5.31 -11.13
C LEU A 48 34.57 -5.40 -12.29
N PRO A 49 35.84 -5.71 -12.03
CA PRO A 49 36.85 -5.95 -13.08
C PRO A 49 36.43 -7.15 -13.92
N PRO A 50 36.93 -7.31 -15.17
CA PRO A 50 36.60 -8.44 -16.01
C PRO A 50 37.00 -9.75 -15.33
N ALA A 51 36.12 -10.76 -15.40
CA ALA A 51 36.37 -12.08 -14.82
C ALA A 51 37.58 -12.74 -15.51
N GLY A 52 38.47 -13.33 -14.74
CA GLY A 52 39.66 -13.98 -15.24
C GLY A 52 39.49 -15.46 -15.44
N ASP A 53 38.50 -16.08 -14.80
CA ASP A 53 38.17 -17.49 -14.91
C ASP A 53 36.65 -17.72 -14.79
N LEU A 54 36.22 -18.97 -14.96
CA LEU A 54 34.80 -19.35 -14.91
C LEU A 54 34.21 -19.12 -13.52
N LEU A 55 34.94 -19.46 -12.47
CA LEU A 55 34.52 -19.34 -11.09
C LEU A 55 34.30 -17.86 -10.70
N GLU A 56 35.21 -16.99 -11.12
CA GLU A 56 35.11 -15.55 -10.91
C GLU A 56 33.89 -14.98 -11.65
N SER A 57 33.61 -15.47 -12.87
CA SER A 57 32.41 -15.14 -13.64
C SER A 57 31.14 -15.52 -12.90
N ASP A 58 31.08 -16.72 -12.32
CA ASP A 58 29.93 -17.23 -11.57
C ASP A 58 29.70 -16.40 -10.29
N TYR A 59 30.76 -16.09 -9.54
CA TYR A 59 30.66 -15.19 -8.38
C TYR A 59 30.18 -13.79 -8.77
N GLN A 60 30.65 -13.25 -9.88
CA GLN A 60 30.20 -11.95 -10.36
C GLN A 60 28.73 -11.98 -10.79
N ALA A 61 28.28 -13.07 -11.42
CA ALA A 61 26.88 -13.27 -11.77
C ALA A 61 26.00 -13.33 -10.52
N LEU A 62 26.44 -14.06 -9.48
CA LEU A 62 25.75 -14.14 -8.20
C LEU A 62 25.66 -12.76 -7.51
N LEU A 63 26.78 -12.02 -7.45
CA LEU A 63 26.81 -10.68 -6.86
C LEU A 63 25.87 -9.71 -7.61
N ARG A 64 25.84 -9.76 -8.94
CA ARG A 64 24.92 -8.93 -9.74
C ARG A 64 23.47 -9.31 -9.47
N ALA A 65 23.16 -10.61 -9.34
CA ALA A 65 21.81 -11.07 -9.01
C ALA A 65 21.36 -10.57 -7.63
N VAL A 66 22.22 -10.66 -6.61
CA VAL A 66 21.97 -10.16 -5.25
C VAL A 66 21.80 -8.64 -5.25
N ALA A 67 22.67 -7.91 -5.95
CA ALA A 67 22.57 -6.46 -6.07
C ALA A 67 21.27 -6.03 -6.77
N ALA A 68 20.89 -6.70 -7.85
CA ALA A 68 19.63 -6.45 -8.55
C ALA A 68 18.41 -6.75 -7.67
N HIS A 69 18.46 -7.83 -6.88
CA HIS A 69 17.39 -8.15 -5.92
C HIS A 69 17.28 -7.07 -4.84
N ARG A 70 18.40 -6.66 -4.23
CA ARG A 70 18.43 -5.55 -3.26
C ARG A 70 17.85 -4.26 -3.84
N THR A 71 18.24 -3.89 -5.06
CA THR A 71 17.72 -2.68 -5.72
C THR A 71 16.22 -2.74 -5.91
N ARG A 72 15.68 -3.91 -6.31
CA ARG A 72 14.22 -4.11 -6.45
C ARG A 72 13.49 -4.00 -5.10
N LEU A 73 14.07 -4.56 -4.03
CA LEU A 73 13.48 -4.44 -2.68
C LEU A 73 13.46 -2.99 -2.22
N LEU A 74 14.58 -2.26 -2.37
CA LEU A 74 14.65 -0.85 -1.99
C LEU A 74 13.71 0.02 -2.82
N ALA A 75 13.55 -0.24 -4.11
CA ALA A 75 12.57 0.44 -4.95
C ALA A 75 11.15 0.18 -4.45
N LYS A 76 10.80 -1.08 -4.16
CA LYS A 76 9.48 -1.44 -3.61
C LYS A 76 9.18 -0.75 -2.26
N GLU A 77 10.17 -0.72 -1.36
CA GLU A 77 10.02 -0.02 -0.07
C GLU A 77 9.87 1.49 -0.25
N ARG A 78 10.62 2.07 -1.18
CA ARG A 78 10.49 3.49 -1.52
C ARG A 78 9.11 3.82 -2.08
N ASP A 79 8.63 3.05 -3.06
CA ASP A 79 7.31 3.22 -3.65
C ASP A 79 6.22 3.12 -2.56
N LYS A 80 6.37 2.16 -1.62
CA LYS A 80 5.47 2.01 -0.47
C LYS A 80 5.46 3.25 0.43
N LEU A 81 6.64 3.82 0.72
CA LEU A 81 6.75 5.05 1.54
C LEU A 81 6.18 6.28 0.82
N GLU A 82 6.41 6.43 -0.48
CA GLU A 82 5.83 7.49 -1.30
C GLU A 82 4.30 7.39 -1.30
N ASP A 83 3.76 6.21 -1.54
CA ASP A 83 2.33 5.90 -1.48
C ASP A 83 1.70 6.25 -0.13
N MET A 84 2.39 5.92 0.96
CA MET A 84 1.94 6.20 2.32
C MET A 84 1.94 7.70 2.62
N THR A 85 2.98 8.41 2.16
CA THR A 85 3.09 9.86 2.30
C THR A 85 1.99 10.60 1.53
N ASP A 86 1.71 10.17 0.30
CA ASP A 86 0.64 10.73 -0.52
C ASP A 86 -0.73 10.49 0.13
N TYR A 87 -0.95 9.27 0.65
CA TYR A 87 -2.18 8.95 1.36
C TYR A 87 -2.40 9.84 2.60
N TYR A 88 -1.37 10.01 3.44
CA TYR A 88 -1.48 10.87 4.62
C TYR A 88 -1.64 12.34 4.27
N THR A 89 -1.01 12.80 3.22
CA THR A 89 -1.15 14.19 2.74
C THR A 89 -2.60 14.44 2.31
N LEU A 90 -3.16 13.54 1.53
CA LEU A 90 -4.54 13.62 1.08
C LEU A 90 -5.52 13.56 2.26
N TRP A 91 -5.30 12.63 3.21
CA TRP A 91 -6.08 12.52 4.44
C TRP A 91 -6.05 13.80 5.28
N ALA A 92 -4.85 14.38 5.47
CA ALA A 92 -4.70 15.62 6.24
C ALA A 92 -5.50 16.79 5.61
N HIS A 93 -5.56 16.86 4.28
CA HIS A 93 -6.40 17.83 3.59
C HIS A 93 -7.88 17.56 3.80
N GLN A 94 -8.30 16.29 3.85
CA GLN A 94 -9.70 15.91 4.00
C GLN A 94 -10.22 16.17 5.42
N ILE A 95 -9.44 15.92 6.45
CA ILE A 95 -9.84 16.14 7.83
C ILE A 95 -9.89 17.64 8.17
N LYS A 96 -9.06 18.47 7.54
CA LYS A 96 -9.09 19.94 7.73
C LYS A 96 -10.43 20.56 7.33
N THR A 97 -11.07 20.06 6.29
CA THR A 97 -12.33 20.62 5.76
C THR A 97 -13.47 20.53 6.77
N PRO A 98 -13.84 19.35 7.32
CA PRO A 98 -14.90 19.26 8.32
C PRO A 98 -14.53 19.94 9.65
N ILE A 99 -13.24 19.99 10.03
CA ILE A 99 -12.79 20.76 11.20
C ILE A 99 -13.06 22.25 11.00
N ALA A 100 -12.70 22.81 9.84
CA ALA A 100 -12.96 24.22 9.53
C ALA A 100 -14.47 24.52 9.46
N ALA A 101 -15.25 23.61 8.85
CA ALA A 101 -16.71 23.72 8.81
C ALA A 101 -17.33 23.72 10.21
N ALA A 102 -16.91 22.80 11.09
CA ALA A 102 -17.37 22.76 12.47
C ALA A 102 -16.99 24.05 13.22
N GLY A 103 -15.77 24.58 12.99
CA GLY A 103 -15.34 25.87 13.57
C GLY A 103 -16.21 27.06 13.14
N LEU A 104 -16.65 27.09 11.88
CA LEU A 104 -17.59 28.12 11.39
C LEU A 104 -18.98 27.97 12.01
N LEU A 105 -19.51 26.75 12.06
CA LEU A 105 -20.84 26.47 12.67
C LEU A 105 -20.88 26.83 14.15
N LEU A 106 -19.78 26.73 14.87
CA LEU A 106 -19.69 27.14 16.28
C LEU A 106 -19.77 28.66 16.48
N GLN A 107 -19.57 29.47 15.45
CA GLN A 107 -19.71 30.94 15.52
C GLN A 107 -21.16 31.38 15.36
N GLU A 108 -22.06 30.52 14.92
CA GLU A 108 -23.51 30.81 14.85
C GLU A 108 -24.14 30.77 16.26
N ALA A 109 -25.15 31.60 16.47
CA ALA A 109 -25.85 31.69 17.77
C ALA A 109 -27.37 31.51 17.58
N PRO A 110 -28.00 30.40 17.98
CA PRO A 110 -27.36 29.19 18.59
C PRO A 110 -26.62 28.32 17.54
N PRO A 111 -25.58 27.59 17.95
CA PRO A 111 -24.88 26.71 17.04
C PRO A 111 -25.80 25.59 16.52
N PRO A 112 -25.80 25.31 15.19
CA PRO A 112 -26.65 24.27 14.59
C PRO A 112 -26.12 22.88 14.95
N ARG A 113 -26.68 22.30 16.02
CA ARG A 113 -26.21 21.03 16.60
C ARG A 113 -26.15 19.90 15.59
N GLU A 114 -27.16 19.77 14.75
CA GLU A 114 -27.24 18.69 13.75
C GLU A 114 -26.14 18.78 12.68
N ALA A 115 -25.83 20.00 12.23
CA ALA A 115 -24.78 20.27 11.29
C ALA A 115 -23.40 19.98 11.91
N LEU A 116 -23.18 20.37 13.18
CA LEU A 116 -21.97 20.07 13.92
C LEU A 116 -21.74 18.57 14.07
N GLU A 117 -22.77 17.82 14.46
CA GLU A 117 -22.67 16.37 14.61
C GLU A 117 -22.38 15.67 13.24
N ALA A 118 -22.92 16.20 12.14
CA ALA A 118 -22.59 15.70 10.81
C ALA A 118 -21.10 15.92 10.47
N GLU A 119 -20.51 17.06 10.81
CA GLU A 119 -19.09 17.32 10.59
C GLU A 119 -18.21 16.46 11.51
N LEU A 120 -18.58 16.27 12.77
CA LEU A 120 -17.88 15.37 13.70
C LEU A 120 -17.91 13.92 13.23
N LEU A 121 -19.02 13.46 12.65
CA LEU A 121 -19.11 12.12 12.07
C LEU A 121 -18.13 11.95 10.89
N LYS A 122 -17.99 12.96 10.02
CA LYS A 122 -17.02 12.94 8.93
C LYS A 122 -15.58 12.85 9.45
N ILE A 123 -15.27 13.62 10.50
CA ILE A 123 -13.95 13.56 11.15
C ILE A 123 -13.67 12.14 11.66
N SER A 124 -14.64 11.54 12.39
CA SER A 124 -14.52 10.17 12.87
C SER A 124 -14.28 9.17 11.73
N GLN A 125 -15.02 9.29 10.63
CA GLN A 125 -14.84 8.43 9.44
C GLN A 125 -13.43 8.54 8.85
N TYR A 126 -12.87 9.75 8.74
CA TYR A 126 -11.51 9.94 8.24
C TYR A 126 -10.46 9.36 9.19
N VAL A 127 -10.67 9.42 10.51
CA VAL A 127 -9.81 8.77 11.51
C VAL A 127 -9.89 7.25 11.39
N ASP A 128 -11.09 6.68 11.34
CA ASP A 128 -11.30 5.24 11.20
C ASP A 128 -10.64 4.69 9.91
N MET A 129 -10.72 5.45 8.83
CA MET A 129 -10.11 5.12 7.54
C MET A 129 -8.58 5.05 7.63
N VAL A 130 -7.92 6.02 8.27
CA VAL A 130 -6.46 6.00 8.46
C VAL A 130 -6.04 4.85 9.36
N LEU A 131 -6.76 4.62 10.45
CA LEU A 131 -6.48 3.50 11.34
C LEU A 131 -6.66 2.15 10.63
N GLY A 132 -7.68 2.02 9.76
CA GLY A 132 -7.86 0.86 8.88
C GLY A 132 -6.67 0.66 7.94
N TYR A 133 -6.22 1.73 7.28
CA TYR A 133 -5.06 1.68 6.37
C TYR A 133 -3.77 1.26 7.10
N LEU A 134 -3.49 1.84 8.28
CA LEU A 134 -2.33 1.47 9.10
C LEU A 134 -2.35 -0.01 9.52
N ARG A 135 -3.54 -0.54 9.82
CA ARG A 135 -3.67 -1.97 10.18
C ARG A 135 -3.45 -2.90 9.00
N LEU A 136 -3.86 -2.51 7.78
CA LEU A 136 -3.62 -3.30 6.56
C LEU A 136 -2.13 -3.38 6.21
N ASP A 137 -1.36 -2.35 6.55
CA ASP A 137 0.08 -2.26 6.25
C ASP A 137 0.97 -2.86 7.35
N SER A 138 0.39 -3.20 8.52
CA SER A 138 1.14 -3.86 9.58
C SER A 138 1.32 -5.34 9.25
N ASP A 139 2.55 -5.85 9.36
CA ASP A 139 2.90 -7.28 9.15
C ASP A 139 2.20 -8.21 10.17
N SER A 140 1.60 -7.66 11.22
CA SER A 140 0.82 -8.37 12.23
C SER A 140 -0.67 -8.04 12.09
N THR A 141 -1.31 -8.50 11.03
CA THR A 141 -2.77 -8.48 10.95
C THR A 141 -3.30 -9.64 11.79
N ASP A 142 -3.48 -9.40 13.08
CA ASP A 142 -4.17 -10.33 13.98
C ASP A 142 -5.66 -10.31 13.65
N TYR A 143 -6.05 -11.01 12.57
CA TYR A 143 -7.47 -11.25 12.29
C TYR A 143 -8.06 -12.19 13.32
N VAL A 144 -9.14 -11.77 13.94
CA VAL A 144 -9.91 -12.59 14.89
C VAL A 144 -11.15 -13.11 14.19
N PHE A 145 -11.05 -14.30 13.60
CA PHE A 145 -12.19 -14.95 12.97
C PHE A 145 -13.11 -15.56 14.02
N GLN A 146 -14.36 -15.17 14.02
CA GLN A 146 -15.39 -15.67 14.90
C GLN A 146 -16.75 -15.71 14.19
N ASP A 147 -17.64 -16.57 14.68
CA ASP A 147 -19.01 -16.61 14.22
C ASP A 147 -19.70 -15.28 14.57
N THR A 148 -20.10 -14.53 13.55
CA THR A 148 -20.63 -13.17 13.68
C THR A 148 -22.03 -13.11 13.08
N ASP A 149 -22.99 -12.63 13.87
CA ASP A 149 -24.35 -12.32 13.38
C ASP A 149 -24.29 -11.12 12.41
N LEU A 150 -24.57 -11.39 11.14
CA LEU A 150 -24.53 -10.40 10.08
C LEU A 150 -25.57 -9.27 10.28
N ASN A 151 -26.75 -9.62 10.81
CA ASN A 151 -27.79 -8.62 11.09
C ASN A 151 -27.37 -7.67 12.20
N ALA A 152 -26.78 -8.18 13.28
CA ALA A 152 -26.29 -7.34 14.38
C ALA A 152 -25.21 -6.37 13.91
N LEU A 153 -24.30 -6.86 13.06
CA LEU A 153 -23.23 -6.06 12.46
C LEU A 153 -23.78 -4.95 11.55
N VAL A 154 -24.69 -5.29 10.63
CA VAL A 154 -25.33 -4.31 9.73
C VAL A 154 -26.10 -3.27 10.52
N ARG A 155 -26.88 -3.68 11.54
CA ARG A 155 -27.59 -2.76 12.42
C ARG A 155 -26.65 -1.81 13.15
N GLN A 156 -25.49 -2.29 13.60
CA GLN A 156 -24.46 -1.43 14.22
C GLN A 156 -23.97 -0.37 13.25
N ALA A 157 -23.61 -0.75 12.02
CA ALA A 157 -23.18 0.17 10.99
C ALA A 157 -24.28 1.19 10.63
N VAL A 158 -25.51 0.74 10.43
CA VAL A 158 -26.65 1.62 10.14
C VAL A 158 -26.89 2.64 11.26
N ARG A 159 -26.81 2.24 12.53
CA ARG A 159 -26.98 3.17 13.67
C ARG A 159 -25.98 4.32 13.64
N LYS A 160 -24.74 4.06 13.26
CA LYS A 160 -23.69 5.08 13.11
C LYS A 160 -24.10 6.19 12.11
N PHE A 161 -24.80 5.80 11.05
CA PHE A 161 -25.24 6.70 9.98
C PHE A 161 -26.70 7.15 10.08
N ALA A 162 -27.45 6.72 11.09
CA ALA A 162 -28.89 6.97 11.21
C ALA A 162 -29.25 8.45 11.02
N ARG A 163 -28.48 9.36 11.62
CA ARG A 163 -28.68 10.81 11.47
C ARG A 163 -28.51 11.31 10.05
N LEU A 164 -27.52 10.77 9.31
CA LEU A 164 -27.33 11.17 7.91
C LEU A 164 -28.46 10.71 7.01
N PHE A 165 -29.04 9.53 7.28
CA PHE A 165 -30.26 9.08 6.60
C PHE A 165 -31.40 10.07 6.80
N ILE A 166 -31.63 10.53 8.04
CA ILE A 166 -32.66 11.50 8.37
C ILE A 166 -32.39 12.86 7.72
N LEU A 167 -31.18 13.42 7.90
CA LEU A 167 -30.82 14.74 7.38
C LEU A 167 -30.89 14.82 5.86
N LYS A 168 -30.59 13.74 5.18
CA LYS A 168 -30.64 13.67 3.72
C LYS A 168 -31.99 13.19 3.19
N HIS A 169 -32.95 12.87 4.07
CA HIS A 169 -34.23 12.25 3.68
C HIS A 169 -34.06 11.01 2.82
N ILE A 170 -33.05 10.16 3.12
CA ILE A 170 -32.79 8.89 2.39
C ILE A 170 -33.53 7.78 3.12
N THR A 171 -34.32 7.01 2.37
CA THR A 171 -35.05 5.86 2.89
C THR A 171 -34.09 4.66 3.03
N LEU A 172 -34.12 3.99 4.18
CA LEU A 172 -33.43 2.73 4.39
C LEU A 172 -34.42 1.57 4.29
N ASP A 173 -34.19 0.63 3.35
CA ASP A 173 -34.90 -0.67 3.26
C ASP A 173 -33.92 -1.76 3.68
N PHE A 174 -33.96 -2.17 4.95
CA PHE A 174 -33.12 -3.23 5.48
C PHE A 174 -33.92 -4.52 5.66
N ARG A 175 -33.53 -5.56 4.95
CA ARG A 175 -34.09 -6.90 5.05
C ARG A 175 -33.10 -7.82 5.72
N GLU A 176 -33.48 -8.37 6.87
CA GLU A 176 -32.64 -9.25 7.66
C GLU A 176 -32.32 -10.56 6.90
N THR A 177 -31.14 -11.09 7.12
CA THR A 177 -30.62 -12.25 6.37
C THR A 177 -30.55 -13.52 7.21
N ASP A 178 -30.75 -13.44 8.53
CA ASP A 178 -30.63 -14.53 9.51
C ASP A 178 -29.36 -15.40 9.36
N ARG A 179 -28.24 -14.73 9.02
CA ARG A 179 -26.98 -15.42 8.74
C ARG A 179 -25.91 -15.14 9.78
N ILE A 180 -25.24 -16.22 10.15
CA ILE A 180 -23.98 -16.21 10.91
C ILE A 180 -22.86 -16.46 9.92
N VAL A 181 -21.83 -15.61 9.93
CA VAL A 181 -20.67 -15.71 9.04
C VAL A 181 -19.38 -15.77 9.84
N LEU A 182 -18.46 -16.67 9.44
CA LEU A 182 -17.14 -16.75 10.04
C LEU A 182 -16.28 -15.62 9.48
N THR A 183 -16.05 -14.59 10.28
CA THR A 183 -15.34 -13.38 9.84
C THR A 183 -14.72 -12.66 11.02
N ASP A 184 -13.83 -11.70 10.71
CA ASP A 184 -13.46 -10.66 11.68
C ASP A 184 -14.54 -9.57 11.67
N GLY A 185 -15.34 -9.53 12.74
CA GLY A 185 -16.48 -8.60 12.86
C GLY A 185 -16.06 -7.13 12.79
N LYS A 186 -14.87 -6.77 13.24
CA LYS A 186 -14.38 -5.37 13.18
C LYS A 186 -14.08 -4.97 11.72
N TRP A 187 -13.41 -5.85 10.98
CA TRP A 187 -13.09 -5.60 9.58
C TRP A 187 -14.34 -5.60 8.69
N LEU A 188 -15.25 -6.54 8.90
CA LEU A 188 -16.49 -6.57 8.13
C LEU A 188 -17.37 -5.36 8.46
N THR A 189 -17.43 -4.93 9.73
CA THR A 189 -18.11 -3.67 10.11
C THR A 189 -17.52 -2.48 9.37
N PHE A 190 -16.18 -2.36 9.33
CA PHE A 190 -15.51 -1.30 8.61
C PHE A 190 -15.87 -1.28 7.12
N VAL A 191 -15.88 -2.44 6.45
CA VAL A 191 -16.28 -2.55 5.04
C VAL A 191 -17.74 -2.10 4.83
N VAL A 192 -18.67 -2.57 5.67
CA VAL A 192 -20.07 -2.19 5.59
C VAL A 192 -20.25 -0.70 5.83
N GLU A 193 -19.56 -0.12 6.80
CA GLU A 193 -19.56 1.32 7.05
C GLU A 193 -19.05 2.13 5.86
N GLN A 194 -17.98 1.69 5.18
CA GLN A 194 -17.47 2.35 3.97
C GLN A 194 -18.49 2.32 2.83
N LEU A 195 -19.12 1.17 2.61
CA LEU A 195 -20.16 1.04 1.59
C LEU A 195 -21.37 1.92 1.89
N LEU A 196 -21.82 1.96 3.15
CA LEU A 196 -22.92 2.85 3.57
C LEU A 196 -22.55 4.33 3.44
N SER A 197 -21.34 4.71 3.81
CA SER A 197 -20.82 6.07 3.63
C SER A 197 -20.87 6.48 2.16
N ASN A 198 -20.44 5.59 1.25
CA ASN A 198 -20.48 5.82 -0.19
C ASN A 198 -21.94 5.91 -0.68
N ALA A 199 -22.81 4.99 -0.30
CA ALA A 199 -24.23 5.01 -0.65
C ALA A 199 -24.88 6.35 -0.24
N LEU A 200 -24.67 6.79 1.01
CA LEU A 200 -25.20 8.06 1.51
C LEU A 200 -24.59 9.28 0.81
N LYS A 201 -23.34 9.21 0.39
CA LYS A 201 -22.64 10.30 -0.29
C LYS A 201 -23.18 10.52 -1.71
N TYR A 202 -23.44 9.44 -2.43
CA TYR A 202 -23.81 9.50 -3.84
C TYR A 202 -25.31 9.43 -4.10
N THR A 203 -26.11 9.09 -3.09
CA THR A 203 -27.58 9.14 -3.19
C THR A 203 -28.09 10.55 -2.94
N PRO A 204 -28.90 11.12 -3.84
CA PRO A 204 -29.55 12.41 -3.62
C PRO A 204 -30.62 12.33 -2.51
N ALA A 205 -31.03 13.48 -2.02
CA ALA A 205 -32.12 13.58 -1.07
C ALA A 205 -33.42 12.95 -1.63
N GLY A 206 -34.12 12.18 -0.79
CA GLY A 206 -35.30 11.41 -1.20
C GLY A 206 -35.03 10.07 -1.86
N GLY A 207 -33.75 9.70 -2.05
CA GLY A 207 -33.38 8.40 -2.58
C GLY A 207 -33.51 7.26 -1.56
N THR A 208 -33.10 6.05 -1.95
CA THR A 208 -33.23 4.84 -1.15
C THR A 208 -31.91 4.06 -1.12
N VAL A 209 -31.56 3.56 0.05
CA VAL A 209 -30.49 2.57 0.24
C VAL A 209 -31.14 1.27 0.70
N ARG A 210 -30.90 0.18 -0.03
CA ARG A 210 -31.40 -1.15 0.30
C ARG A 210 -30.27 -2.04 0.76
N ILE A 211 -30.50 -2.82 1.83
CA ILE A 211 -29.56 -3.80 2.36
C ILE A 211 -30.30 -5.11 2.46
N TYR A 212 -29.81 -6.16 1.80
CA TYR A 212 -30.44 -7.49 1.80
C TYR A 212 -29.44 -8.60 1.48
N GLY A 213 -29.81 -9.82 1.80
CA GLY A 213 -29.06 -10.99 1.39
C GLY A 213 -29.57 -11.54 0.06
N ASP A 214 -28.66 -11.88 -0.84
CA ASP A 214 -28.95 -12.61 -2.07
C ASP A 214 -28.01 -13.81 -2.18
N GLY A 215 -28.56 -15.00 -2.03
CA GLY A 215 -27.73 -16.19 -1.91
C GLY A 215 -26.68 -16.05 -0.80
N GLU A 216 -25.38 -16.18 -1.08
CA GLU A 216 -24.29 -16.02 -0.12
C GLU A 216 -23.73 -14.58 -0.05
N THR A 217 -24.37 -13.66 -0.72
CA THR A 217 -23.91 -12.28 -0.87
C THR A 217 -24.72 -11.31 -0.02
N LEU A 218 -24.04 -10.41 0.70
CA LEU A 218 -24.67 -9.22 1.28
C LEU A 218 -24.68 -8.11 0.23
N VAL A 219 -25.87 -7.63 -0.11
CA VAL A 219 -26.03 -6.56 -1.12
C VAL A 219 -26.39 -5.25 -0.42
N ILE A 220 -25.65 -4.19 -0.76
CA ILE A 220 -25.94 -2.81 -0.42
C ILE A 220 -26.17 -2.07 -1.74
N ALA A 221 -27.43 -1.71 -2.02
CA ALA A 221 -27.82 -1.07 -3.25
C ALA A 221 -28.37 0.34 -2.98
N ASP A 222 -27.92 1.32 -3.75
CA ASP A 222 -28.38 2.70 -3.66
C ASP A 222 -29.07 3.15 -4.96
N THR A 223 -29.90 4.18 -4.87
CA THR A 223 -30.52 4.84 -6.02
C THR A 223 -29.79 6.14 -6.38
N GLY A 224 -28.48 6.13 -6.20
CA GLY A 224 -27.62 7.27 -6.46
C GLY A 224 -27.29 7.50 -7.93
N ILE A 225 -26.28 8.31 -8.17
CA ILE A 225 -25.85 8.70 -9.54
C ILE A 225 -25.21 7.56 -10.33
N GLY A 226 -24.99 6.41 -9.71
CA GLY A 226 -24.34 5.26 -10.31
C GLY A 226 -22.87 5.48 -10.62
N ILE A 227 -22.24 4.43 -11.16
CA ILE A 227 -20.84 4.40 -11.60
C ILE A 227 -20.83 4.21 -13.12
N ARG A 228 -20.04 5.01 -13.83
CA ARG A 228 -19.91 4.85 -15.29
C ARG A 228 -19.18 3.55 -15.60
N GLU A 229 -19.56 2.89 -16.68
CA GLU A 229 -18.93 1.64 -17.11
C GLU A 229 -17.40 1.77 -17.29
N GLU A 230 -16.95 2.92 -17.78
CA GLU A 230 -15.53 3.24 -17.96
C GLU A 230 -14.76 3.31 -16.62
N ASP A 231 -15.42 3.69 -15.53
CA ASP A 231 -14.83 3.85 -14.21
C ASP A 231 -14.83 2.53 -13.40
N LEU A 232 -15.74 1.56 -13.72
CA LEU A 232 -15.91 0.31 -13.00
C LEU A 232 -14.62 -0.50 -12.78
N PRO A 233 -13.73 -0.67 -13.77
CA PRO A 233 -12.49 -1.42 -13.56
C PRO A 233 -11.52 -0.76 -12.57
N ARG A 234 -11.72 0.54 -12.33
CA ARG A 234 -10.80 1.39 -11.58
C ARG A 234 -11.29 1.80 -10.20
N ILE A 235 -12.53 1.45 -9.82
CA ILE A 235 -13.11 1.88 -8.54
C ILE A 235 -12.37 1.37 -7.30
N PHE A 236 -11.58 0.30 -7.46
CA PHE A 236 -10.72 -0.26 -6.40
C PHE A 236 -9.27 0.24 -6.48
N GLU A 237 -8.93 1.09 -7.46
CA GLU A 237 -7.62 1.73 -7.51
C GLU A 237 -7.52 2.80 -6.41
N LYS A 238 -6.40 2.79 -5.69
CA LYS A 238 -6.11 3.79 -4.63
C LYS A 238 -6.12 5.22 -5.21
N GLY A 239 -6.84 6.12 -4.57
CA GLY A 239 -6.92 7.53 -4.98
C GLY A 239 -7.78 7.78 -6.22
N PHE A 240 -8.41 6.75 -6.78
CA PHE A 240 -9.27 6.94 -7.93
C PHE A 240 -10.58 7.65 -7.54
N THR A 241 -10.86 8.74 -8.22
CA THR A 241 -12.15 9.44 -8.16
C THR A 241 -12.68 9.54 -9.56
N GLY A 242 -13.77 8.83 -9.87
CA GLY A 242 -14.43 8.93 -11.17
C GLY A 242 -14.83 10.38 -11.52
N LEU A 243 -15.22 10.62 -12.78
CA LEU A 243 -15.62 11.94 -13.26
C LEU A 243 -16.68 12.61 -12.39
N ASN A 244 -17.59 11.85 -11.81
CA ASN A 244 -18.60 12.32 -10.87
C ASN A 244 -18.00 12.85 -9.56
N GLY A 245 -16.92 12.24 -9.08
CA GLY A 245 -16.18 12.70 -7.90
C GLY A 245 -15.45 14.01 -8.12
N ARG A 246 -14.87 14.21 -9.29
CA ARG A 246 -14.17 15.46 -9.67
C ARG A 246 -15.14 16.64 -9.81
N ARG A 247 -16.35 16.41 -10.33
CA ARG A 247 -17.38 17.45 -10.46
C ARG A 247 -17.92 17.95 -9.13
N THR A 248 -18.04 17.08 -8.13
CA THR A 248 -18.60 17.45 -6.82
C THR A 248 -17.58 18.01 -5.84
N ARG A 249 -16.27 18.07 -6.16
CA ARG A 249 -15.16 18.49 -5.26
C ARG A 249 -15.17 17.84 -3.86
N LYS A 250 -16.02 16.83 -3.63
CA LYS A 250 -16.27 16.20 -2.33
C LYS A 250 -15.70 14.77 -2.22
N THR A 251 -15.01 14.29 -3.26
CA THR A 251 -14.55 12.91 -3.33
C THR A 251 -13.05 12.85 -3.51
N THR A 252 -12.39 11.99 -2.77
CA THR A 252 -10.94 11.93 -2.65
C THR A 252 -10.34 10.58 -3.00
N GLY A 253 -11.19 9.58 -3.28
CA GLY A 253 -10.71 8.23 -3.62
C GLY A 253 -9.95 7.53 -2.49
N ILE A 254 -10.19 7.93 -1.23
CA ILE A 254 -9.54 7.33 -0.07
C ILE A 254 -10.36 6.16 0.49
N GLY A 255 -11.66 6.07 0.17
CA GLY A 255 -12.59 5.06 0.68
C GLY A 255 -12.70 3.84 -0.20
#